data_c97a685871818768c179039f2bc2c88e
#
_entry.id   c97a685871818768c179039f2bc2c88e
#
_cell.length_a   1.000
_cell.length_b   1.000
_cell.length_c   1.000
_cell.angle_alpha   90.00
_cell.angle_beta   90.00
_cell.angle_gamma   90.00
#
_symmetry.space_group_name_H-M   'P 1'
#
loop_
_entity.id
_entity.type
_entity.pdbx_description
1 polymer ?
#
loop_
_entity_poly.entity_id
_entity_poly.type
_entity_poly.pdbx_seq_one_letter_code
_entity_poly.pdbx_strand_id
1 'polypeptide(L)'
;MSEASPATPERAPGLWAHPRQRAWVEVSEAAIAANATALRRSLSPGCALMAVVKADGYGHGAVPVARAAAAGGASSFGVATLQEGLELRQAGLEAPVLVLGNLTQPDELRTCLHWQLMPTLSGMREALLCQNIAAGSGRPMAVQLKLDTGMSRLGAAWEDGPRLVEAIAALESVHLAGVYSHLADADALESADGGLTAQQQQRFEAVLAELQNQSLPPGCRHLANSAGTLRSPSLHFDMVRVGLALYGHRPASHLGGALPLRPAMRVRARVSLIREVPAGVGVSYGHRFITQRPSRLAVLAIGYADGVPRLLSNRLQVLFAGRPVPQVGAITMDQLVLDATDSPDLDVGSVVTLLGEDEAGGCIAPEAWSELCGTIPWEILCGFKHRLPRLALEGQGG
;
A
#
# COMPACT_ATOMS: atom_id res chain seq x y z
N MET A 1 -7.76 43.89 -31.58
CA MET A 1 -8.29 42.62 -32.13
C MET A 1 -8.12 41.62 -31.01
N SER A 2 -9.21 41.30 -30.30
CA SER A 2 -9.23 40.33 -29.17
C SER A 2 -9.35 38.94 -29.80
N GLU A 3 -8.32 38.11 -29.64
CA GLU A 3 -8.39 36.68 -29.96
C GLU A 3 -9.30 35.99 -28.97
N ALA A 4 -10.44 35.52 -29.46
CA ALA A 4 -11.33 34.67 -28.69
C ALA A 4 -10.64 33.31 -28.45
N SER A 5 -10.42 32.96 -27.17
CA SER A 5 -9.98 31.64 -26.75
C SER A 5 -10.96 30.59 -27.27
N PRO A 6 -10.51 29.48 -27.90
CA PRO A 6 -11.41 28.45 -28.36
C PRO A 6 -12.22 27.89 -27.20
N ALA A 7 -13.54 27.93 -27.29
CA ALA A 7 -14.46 27.36 -26.33
C ALA A 7 -14.17 25.85 -26.14
N THR A 8 -13.95 25.41 -24.94
CA THR A 8 -13.86 23.98 -24.62
C THR A 8 -15.17 23.32 -25.05
N PRO A 9 -15.15 22.23 -25.86
CA PRO A 9 -16.37 21.61 -26.32
C PRO A 9 -17.21 21.16 -25.12
N GLU A 10 -18.49 21.56 -25.09
CA GLU A 10 -19.46 21.09 -24.11
C GLU A 10 -19.48 19.56 -24.12
N ARG A 11 -19.23 18.97 -22.98
CA ARG A 11 -19.18 17.52 -22.81
C ARG A 11 -20.60 16.96 -22.86
N ALA A 12 -20.96 16.32 -23.98
CA ALA A 12 -22.26 15.68 -24.14
C ALA A 12 -22.47 14.61 -23.05
N PRO A 13 -23.59 14.64 -22.26
CA PRO A 13 -23.88 13.62 -21.27
C PRO A 13 -24.06 12.27 -21.95
N GLY A 14 -23.31 11.24 -21.53
CA GLY A 14 -23.43 9.86 -22.00
C GLY A 14 -22.34 9.34 -22.94
N LEU A 15 -21.38 10.17 -23.39
CA LEU A 15 -20.26 9.74 -24.26
C LEU A 15 -18.99 9.35 -23.48
N TRP A 16 -19.09 9.07 -22.18
CA TRP A 16 -17.95 8.65 -21.39
C TRP A 16 -17.65 7.18 -21.62
N ALA A 17 -16.38 6.87 -21.84
CA ALA A 17 -15.93 5.49 -21.85
C ALA A 17 -16.34 4.81 -20.53
N HIS A 18 -17.08 3.69 -20.63
CA HIS A 18 -17.45 2.92 -19.46
C HIS A 18 -16.17 2.47 -18.73
N PRO A 19 -16.02 2.62 -17.41
CA PRO A 19 -14.77 2.32 -16.71
C PRO A 19 -14.31 0.86 -16.85
N ARG A 20 -15.21 -0.07 -17.22
CA ARG A 20 -14.92 -1.50 -17.51
C ARG A 20 -14.71 -1.81 -18.99
N GLN A 21 -14.34 -0.85 -19.82
CA GLN A 21 -14.17 -1.10 -21.26
C GLN A 21 -12.92 -1.90 -21.60
N ARG A 22 -11.79 -1.60 -20.96
CA ARG A 22 -10.48 -2.15 -21.30
C ARG A 22 -9.95 -3.04 -20.18
N ALA A 23 -9.47 -2.43 -19.13
CA ALA A 23 -8.93 -3.06 -17.93
C ALA A 23 -9.20 -2.15 -16.73
N TRP A 24 -9.34 -2.73 -15.55
CA TRP A 24 -9.65 -2.01 -14.30
C TRP A 24 -9.19 -2.78 -13.08
N VAL A 25 -9.12 -2.08 -11.96
CA VAL A 25 -8.92 -2.64 -10.63
C VAL A 25 -10.24 -2.61 -9.88
N GLU A 26 -10.65 -3.72 -9.31
CA GLU A 26 -11.77 -3.82 -8.36
C GLU A 26 -11.21 -3.86 -6.94
N VAL A 27 -11.79 -3.06 -6.04
CA VAL A 27 -11.36 -2.94 -4.64
C VAL A 27 -12.51 -3.25 -3.71
N SER A 28 -12.32 -4.21 -2.81
CA SER A 28 -13.30 -4.58 -1.79
C SER A 28 -13.09 -3.76 -0.52
N GLU A 29 -13.85 -2.69 -0.36
CA GLU A 29 -13.89 -1.89 0.88
C GLU A 29 -14.35 -2.76 2.07
N ALA A 30 -15.26 -3.71 1.81
CA ALA A 30 -15.71 -4.67 2.82
C ALA A 30 -14.58 -5.58 3.32
N ALA A 31 -13.69 -6.02 2.41
CA ALA A 31 -12.51 -6.81 2.80
C ALA A 31 -11.54 -5.96 3.65
N ILE A 32 -11.28 -4.71 3.27
CA ILE A 32 -10.46 -3.77 4.05
C ILE A 32 -11.03 -3.58 5.47
N ALA A 33 -12.33 -3.30 5.58
CA ALA A 33 -12.99 -3.13 6.88
C ALA A 33 -12.94 -4.42 7.74
N ALA A 34 -13.17 -5.57 7.11
CA ALA A 34 -13.08 -6.86 7.78
C ALA A 34 -11.65 -7.17 8.25
N ASN A 35 -10.64 -6.90 7.43
CA ASN A 35 -9.23 -7.05 7.77
C ASN A 35 -8.84 -6.12 8.93
N ALA A 36 -9.23 -4.84 8.89
CA ALA A 36 -9.01 -3.89 9.98
C ALA A 36 -9.65 -4.38 11.29
N THR A 37 -10.89 -4.88 11.22
CA THR A 37 -11.60 -5.45 12.38
C THR A 37 -10.89 -6.68 12.95
N ALA A 38 -10.47 -7.60 12.09
CA ALA A 38 -9.74 -8.82 12.50
C ALA A 38 -8.39 -8.45 13.14
N LEU A 39 -7.63 -7.55 12.53
CA LEU A 39 -6.38 -7.02 13.06
C LEU A 39 -6.62 -6.35 14.42
N ARG A 40 -7.60 -5.42 14.51
CA ARG A 40 -7.90 -4.71 15.76
C ARG A 40 -8.23 -5.66 16.92
N ARG A 41 -8.96 -6.74 16.63
CA ARG A 41 -9.31 -7.78 17.64
C ARG A 41 -8.12 -8.62 18.07
N SER A 42 -7.07 -8.75 17.26
CA SER A 42 -5.86 -9.51 17.58
C SER A 42 -4.82 -8.68 18.35
N LEU A 43 -5.02 -7.36 18.49
CA LEU A 43 -4.08 -6.51 19.21
C LEU A 43 -4.18 -6.69 20.72
N SER A 44 -3.08 -6.39 21.40
CA SER A 44 -3.03 -6.28 22.86
C SER A 44 -4.08 -5.28 23.37
N PRO A 45 -4.65 -5.49 24.57
CA PRO A 45 -5.57 -4.53 25.17
C PRO A 45 -4.98 -3.12 25.21
N GLY A 46 -5.75 -2.12 24.78
CA GLY A 46 -5.30 -0.72 24.73
C GLY A 46 -4.47 -0.33 23.50
N CYS A 47 -3.96 -1.29 22.74
CA CYS A 47 -3.18 -1.00 21.53
C CYS A 47 -4.08 -0.47 20.41
N ALA A 48 -3.68 0.63 19.77
CA ALA A 48 -4.38 1.26 18.65
C ALA A 48 -3.93 0.69 17.29
N LEU A 49 -4.77 0.83 16.27
CA LEU A 49 -4.47 0.45 14.89
C LEU A 49 -4.29 1.72 14.03
N MET A 50 -3.09 1.93 13.51
CA MET A 50 -2.83 2.89 12.43
C MET A 50 -2.91 2.16 11.09
N ALA A 51 -3.80 2.60 10.22
CA ALA A 51 -3.86 2.13 8.84
C ALA A 51 -2.82 2.87 7.97
N VAL A 52 -1.89 2.13 7.37
CA VAL A 52 -0.88 2.71 6.46
C VAL A 52 -1.43 2.71 5.04
N VAL A 53 -1.79 3.91 4.55
CA VAL A 53 -2.50 4.11 3.27
C VAL A 53 -1.66 4.87 2.23
N LYS A 54 -0.35 4.93 2.43
CA LYS A 54 0.60 5.51 1.47
C LYS A 54 0.58 4.80 0.12
N ALA A 55 1.21 5.39 -0.90
CA ALA A 55 1.27 4.90 -2.28
C ALA A 55 -0.13 4.58 -2.84
N ASP A 56 -1.04 5.57 -2.72
CA ASP A 56 -2.44 5.45 -3.13
C ASP A 56 -3.12 4.20 -2.51
N GLY A 57 -2.97 4.02 -1.17
CA GLY A 57 -3.48 2.83 -0.50
C GLY A 57 -2.90 1.53 -1.06
N TYR A 58 -1.57 1.47 -1.30
CA TYR A 58 -0.92 0.34 -1.96
C TYR A 58 -1.60 -0.01 -3.31
N GLY A 59 -1.97 1.02 -4.07
CA GLY A 59 -2.63 0.89 -5.37
C GLY A 59 -4.14 0.63 -5.31
N HIS A 60 -4.75 0.60 -4.12
CA HIS A 60 -6.19 0.35 -3.94
C HIS A 60 -7.03 1.64 -3.93
N GLY A 61 -6.41 2.82 -3.88
CA GLY A 61 -7.08 4.11 -3.64
C GLY A 61 -7.04 4.50 -2.16
N ALA A 62 -6.29 5.57 -1.82
CA ALA A 62 -6.03 5.94 -0.43
C ALA A 62 -7.32 6.32 0.34
N VAL A 63 -8.18 7.12 -0.25
CA VAL A 63 -9.40 7.62 0.43
C VAL A 63 -10.42 6.52 0.73
N PRO A 64 -10.86 5.67 -0.23
CA PRO A 64 -11.78 4.58 0.07
C PRO A 64 -11.19 3.59 1.08
N VAL A 65 -9.90 3.26 0.96
CA VAL A 65 -9.21 2.38 1.93
C VAL A 65 -9.20 3.00 3.33
N ALA A 66 -8.88 4.29 3.46
CA ALA A 66 -8.85 4.96 4.76
C ALA A 66 -10.24 4.98 5.43
N ARG A 67 -11.30 5.24 4.66
CA ARG A 67 -12.69 5.18 5.16
C ARG A 67 -13.08 3.77 5.61
N ALA A 68 -12.79 2.77 4.80
CA ALA A 68 -13.07 1.37 5.14
C ALA A 68 -12.25 0.89 6.36
N ALA A 69 -10.98 1.27 6.46
CA ALA A 69 -10.14 0.94 7.60
C ALA A 69 -10.65 1.61 8.88
N ALA A 70 -11.08 2.88 8.83
CA ALA A 70 -11.70 3.58 9.96
C ALA A 70 -12.99 2.89 10.41
N ALA A 71 -13.85 2.48 9.49
CA ALA A 71 -15.05 1.69 9.81
C ALA A 71 -14.70 0.34 10.47
N GLY A 72 -13.56 -0.26 10.13
CA GLY A 72 -13.02 -1.47 10.74
C GLY A 72 -12.27 -1.24 12.07
N GLY A 73 -12.16 0.00 12.57
CA GLY A 73 -11.57 0.34 13.85
C GLY A 73 -10.12 0.87 13.81
N ALA A 74 -9.61 1.26 12.64
CA ALA A 74 -8.38 2.05 12.58
C ALA A 74 -8.64 3.46 13.14
N SER A 75 -7.77 3.92 14.04
CA SER A 75 -7.92 5.20 14.74
C SER A 75 -7.03 6.32 14.18
N SER A 76 -6.11 5.99 13.29
CA SER A 76 -5.17 6.93 12.67
C SER A 76 -4.67 6.40 11.33
N PHE A 77 -4.03 7.28 10.56
CA PHE A 77 -3.49 6.96 9.25
C PHE A 77 -2.01 7.27 9.15
N GLY A 78 -1.28 6.43 8.39
CA GLY A 78 0.12 6.66 8.04
C GLY A 78 0.26 6.84 6.52
N VAL A 79 0.86 7.95 6.12
CA VAL A 79 1.17 8.28 4.72
C VAL A 79 2.67 8.49 4.54
N ALA A 80 3.19 8.45 3.32
CA ALA A 80 4.61 8.66 3.08
C ALA A 80 4.96 10.12 2.82
N THR A 81 4.06 10.88 2.19
CA THR A 81 4.30 12.23 1.71
C THR A 81 3.24 13.21 2.22
N LEU A 82 3.59 14.49 2.19
CA LEU A 82 2.65 15.57 2.49
C LEU A 82 1.42 15.52 1.58
N GLN A 83 1.63 15.29 0.28
CA GLN A 83 0.55 15.27 -0.70
C GLN A 83 -0.49 14.19 -0.40
N GLU A 84 -0.05 12.99 -0.02
CA GLU A 84 -0.96 11.91 0.40
C GLU A 84 -1.78 12.30 1.65
N GLY A 85 -1.14 13.01 2.60
CA GLY A 85 -1.84 13.52 3.77
C GLY A 85 -2.89 14.58 3.43
N LEU A 86 -2.59 15.47 2.49
CA LEU A 86 -3.52 16.47 1.99
C LEU A 86 -4.73 15.83 1.30
N GLU A 87 -4.53 14.79 0.50
CA GLU A 87 -5.61 14.05 -0.14
C GLU A 87 -6.61 13.49 0.87
N LEU A 88 -6.13 12.91 1.97
CA LEU A 88 -6.99 12.42 3.04
C LEU A 88 -7.79 13.56 3.71
N ARG A 89 -7.14 14.68 4.00
CA ARG A 89 -7.80 15.84 4.61
C ARG A 89 -8.84 16.48 3.69
N GLN A 90 -8.53 16.65 2.41
CA GLN A 90 -9.45 17.16 1.38
C GLN A 90 -10.67 16.24 1.20
N ALA A 91 -10.50 14.95 1.44
CA ALA A 91 -11.59 13.98 1.45
C ALA A 91 -12.43 13.98 2.76
N GLY A 92 -12.13 14.87 3.73
CA GLY A 92 -12.87 15.01 4.99
C GLY A 92 -12.49 13.99 6.08
N LEU A 93 -11.33 13.32 5.97
CA LEU A 93 -10.84 12.42 7.01
C LEU A 93 -10.18 13.21 8.14
N GLU A 94 -10.78 13.20 9.34
CA GLU A 94 -10.36 13.99 10.51
C GLU A 94 -9.39 13.25 11.44
N ALA A 95 -9.39 11.91 11.42
CA ALA A 95 -8.51 11.11 12.27
C ALA A 95 -7.03 11.51 12.12
N PRO A 96 -6.19 11.34 13.15
CA PRO A 96 -4.77 11.70 13.10
C PRO A 96 -4.05 11.10 11.89
N VAL A 97 -3.25 11.90 11.19
CA VAL A 97 -2.44 11.47 10.03
C VAL A 97 -0.97 11.73 10.32
N LEU A 98 -0.18 10.68 10.32
CA LEU A 98 1.29 10.73 10.44
C LEU A 98 1.93 10.70 9.05
N VAL A 99 2.75 11.71 8.74
CA VAL A 99 3.61 11.70 7.56
C VAL A 99 4.91 10.97 7.93
N LEU A 100 5.08 9.75 7.43
CA LEU A 100 6.19 8.84 7.76
C LEU A 100 7.52 9.22 7.09
N GLY A 101 7.47 10.02 6.02
CA GLY A 101 8.64 10.59 5.36
C GLY A 101 9.17 11.81 6.10
N ASN A 102 10.46 12.13 5.89
CA ASN A 102 11.04 13.36 6.40
C ASN A 102 10.57 14.55 5.56
N LEU A 103 10.10 15.60 6.25
CA LEU A 103 9.78 16.90 5.66
C LEU A 103 10.87 17.89 6.10
N THR A 104 11.52 18.52 5.14
CA THR A 104 12.70 19.37 5.41
C THR A 104 12.49 20.82 5.02
N GLN A 105 11.43 21.11 4.27
CA GLN A 105 11.14 22.45 3.79
C GLN A 105 10.16 23.16 4.72
N PRO A 106 10.40 24.45 5.05
CA PRO A 106 9.50 25.20 5.91
C PRO A 106 8.05 25.26 5.41
N ASP A 107 7.84 25.31 4.09
CA ASP A 107 6.47 25.37 3.51
C ASP A 107 5.71 24.03 3.66
N GLU A 108 6.41 22.91 3.64
CA GLU A 108 5.82 21.59 3.93
C GLU A 108 5.32 21.54 5.39
N LEU A 109 6.14 22.04 6.34
CA LEU A 109 5.77 22.07 7.75
C LEU A 109 4.68 23.08 8.06
N ARG A 110 4.66 24.24 7.39
CA ARG A 110 3.51 25.19 7.46
C ARG A 110 2.21 24.53 7.00
N THR A 111 2.30 23.77 5.92
CA THR A 111 1.16 23.00 5.39
C THR A 111 0.72 21.91 6.37
N CYS A 112 1.65 21.19 7.01
CA CYS A 112 1.33 20.25 8.07
C CYS A 112 0.58 20.91 9.22
N LEU A 113 1.05 22.08 9.69
CA LEU A 113 0.37 22.82 10.74
C LEU A 113 -1.04 23.23 10.34
N HIS A 114 -1.22 23.76 9.12
CA HIS A 114 -2.51 24.20 8.60
C HIS A 114 -3.53 23.05 8.53
N TRP A 115 -3.10 21.92 7.96
CA TRP A 115 -3.93 20.74 7.73
C TRP A 115 -3.94 19.73 8.89
N GLN A 116 -3.30 20.07 10.03
CA GLN A 116 -3.21 19.19 11.20
C GLN A 116 -2.64 17.79 10.86
N LEU A 117 -1.59 17.77 10.05
CA LEU A 117 -0.80 16.58 9.78
C LEU A 117 0.37 16.52 10.76
N MET A 118 0.74 15.33 11.23
CA MET A 118 1.86 15.13 12.12
C MET A 118 3.12 14.80 11.31
N PRO A 119 4.14 15.68 11.27
CA PRO A 119 5.41 15.35 10.66
C PRO A 119 6.23 14.39 11.53
N THR A 120 7.04 13.56 10.88
CA THR A 120 8.11 12.77 11.50
C THR A 120 9.34 13.63 11.68
N LEU A 121 9.92 13.61 12.88
CA LEU A 121 11.19 14.21 13.19
C LEU A 121 12.27 13.12 13.24
N SER A 122 13.45 13.42 12.69
CA SER A 122 14.67 12.60 12.79
C SER A 122 15.78 13.29 13.61
N GLY A 123 15.53 14.48 14.17
CA GLY A 123 16.46 15.21 14.99
C GLY A 123 15.97 16.59 15.41
N MET A 124 16.84 17.36 16.09
CA MET A 124 16.52 18.69 16.61
C MET A 124 16.31 19.72 15.51
N ARG A 125 16.93 19.56 14.34
CA ARG A 125 16.79 20.52 13.23
C ARG A 125 15.32 20.66 12.82
N GLU A 126 14.64 19.56 12.59
CA GLU A 126 13.22 19.53 12.21
C GLU A 126 12.35 20.04 13.36
N ALA A 127 12.68 19.68 14.61
CA ALA A 127 11.96 20.15 15.80
C ALA A 127 12.01 21.67 15.93
N LEU A 128 13.18 22.30 15.75
CA LEU A 128 13.35 23.75 15.79
C LEU A 128 12.64 24.46 14.63
N LEU A 129 12.60 23.85 13.43
CA LEU A 129 11.79 24.38 12.33
C LEU A 129 10.30 24.34 12.67
N CYS A 130 9.81 23.24 13.24
CA CYS A 130 8.41 23.15 13.71
C CYS A 130 8.10 24.19 14.78
N GLN A 131 8.99 24.38 15.76
CA GLN A 131 8.88 25.42 16.82
C GLN A 131 8.73 26.81 16.21
N ASN A 132 9.64 27.19 15.31
CA ASN A 132 9.64 28.52 14.69
C ASN A 132 8.37 28.77 13.84
N ILE A 133 7.86 27.73 13.16
CA ILE A 133 6.65 27.83 12.33
C ILE A 133 5.39 27.91 13.20
N ALA A 134 5.36 27.17 14.30
CA ALA A 134 4.18 27.10 15.16
C ALA A 134 4.09 28.27 16.18
N ALA A 135 5.21 28.91 16.53
CA ALA A 135 5.29 29.94 17.57
C ALA A 135 4.30 31.11 17.38
N GLY A 136 3.96 31.47 16.14
CA GLY A 136 2.98 32.55 15.86
C GLY A 136 1.56 32.06 15.59
N SER A 137 1.26 30.75 15.67
CA SER A 137 -0.03 30.18 15.22
C SER A 137 -1.10 30.06 16.30
N GLY A 138 -0.72 30.26 17.57
CA GLY A 138 -1.63 30.08 18.73
C GLY A 138 -1.95 28.62 19.07
N ARG A 139 -1.36 27.63 18.39
CA ARG A 139 -1.51 26.20 18.69
C ARG A 139 -0.19 25.46 18.46
N PRO A 140 0.16 24.47 19.32
CA PRO A 140 1.36 23.70 19.12
C PRO A 140 1.23 22.75 17.90
N MET A 141 2.34 22.48 17.22
CA MET A 141 2.43 21.48 16.17
C MET A 141 2.64 20.09 16.79
N ALA A 142 1.72 19.17 16.57
CA ALA A 142 1.89 17.77 16.97
C ALA A 142 2.92 17.11 16.04
N VAL A 143 3.91 16.44 16.63
CA VAL A 143 5.02 15.78 15.90
C VAL A 143 5.28 14.40 16.47
N GLN A 144 5.96 13.55 15.71
CA GLN A 144 6.43 12.26 16.22
C GLN A 144 7.94 12.12 15.98
N LEU A 145 8.66 11.71 17.01
CA LEU A 145 10.10 11.42 16.91
C LEU A 145 10.31 9.98 16.44
N LYS A 146 11.04 9.84 15.36
CA LYS A 146 11.48 8.54 14.87
C LYS A 146 12.88 8.21 15.34
N LEU A 147 13.06 7.00 15.86
CA LEU A 147 14.33 6.43 16.27
C LEU A 147 14.78 5.36 15.28
N ASP A 148 16.03 5.36 14.93
CA ASP A 148 16.64 4.28 14.17
C ASP A 148 17.23 3.25 15.14
N THR A 149 16.53 2.16 15.29
CA THR A 149 16.96 1.02 16.13
C THR A 149 17.68 -0.08 15.34
N GLY A 150 17.93 0.15 14.03
CA GLY A 150 18.69 -0.81 13.22
C GLY A 150 18.22 -0.98 11.77
N MET A 151 17.39 -0.07 11.25
CA MET A 151 17.00 -0.07 9.83
C MET A 151 17.90 0.80 8.96
N SER A 152 18.61 1.76 9.54
CA SER A 152 19.59 2.66 8.88
C SER A 152 19.00 3.41 7.67
N ARG A 153 17.77 3.92 7.80
CA ARG A 153 17.08 4.64 6.73
C ARG A 153 16.61 6.03 7.12
N LEU A 154 15.88 6.16 8.22
CA LEU A 154 15.31 7.40 8.75
C LEU A 154 15.21 7.30 10.26
N GLY A 155 15.35 8.42 10.94
CA GLY A 155 15.26 8.53 12.40
C GLY A 155 16.59 8.97 13.02
N ALA A 156 16.52 9.49 14.24
CA ALA A 156 17.69 9.75 15.06
C ALA A 156 18.32 8.45 15.54
N ALA A 157 19.61 8.47 15.87
CA ALA A 157 20.24 7.35 16.57
C ALA A 157 19.45 7.05 17.86
N TRP A 158 19.17 5.80 18.14
CA TRP A 158 18.31 5.44 19.27
C TRP A 158 18.94 5.85 20.62
N GLU A 159 20.28 5.88 20.70
CA GLU A 159 21.03 6.33 21.86
C GLU A 159 20.77 7.81 22.21
N ASP A 160 20.49 8.63 21.18
CA ASP A 160 20.16 10.05 21.36
C ASP A 160 18.68 10.26 21.78
N GLY A 161 17.86 9.22 21.75
CA GLY A 161 16.41 9.27 21.98
C GLY A 161 16.01 10.06 23.23
N PRO A 162 16.51 9.71 24.43
CA PRO A 162 16.13 10.41 25.68
C PRO A 162 16.46 11.91 25.63
N ARG A 163 17.66 12.27 25.21
CA ARG A 163 18.10 13.68 25.06
C ARG A 163 17.23 14.47 24.07
N LEU A 164 16.83 13.83 22.98
CA LEU A 164 15.98 14.48 21.98
C LEU A 164 14.55 14.67 22.49
N VAL A 165 13.98 13.68 23.20
CA VAL A 165 12.67 13.81 23.83
C VAL A 165 12.65 14.94 24.84
N GLU A 166 13.66 15.03 25.71
CA GLU A 166 13.81 16.13 26.68
C GLU A 166 13.86 17.48 25.96
N ALA A 167 14.74 17.62 24.97
CA ALA A 167 14.91 18.86 24.22
C ALA A 167 13.64 19.26 23.44
N ILE A 168 12.92 18.32 22.87
CA ILE A 168 11.66 18.58 22.16
C ILE A 168 10.54 18.95 23.15
N ALA A 169 10.46 18.29 24.30
CA ALA A 169 9.48 18.60 25.35
C ALA A 169 9.64 20.01 25.94
N ALA A 170 10.85 20.59 25.86
CA ALA A 170 11.12 21.97 26.27
C ALA A 170 10.66 23.02 25.24
N LEU A 171 10.22 22.63 24.05
CA LEU A 171 9.74 23.56 23.02
C LEU A 171 8.26 23.91 23.25
N GLU A 172 7.97 25.21 23.40
CA GLU A 172 6.63 25.68 23.77
C GLU A 172 5.56 25.48 22.69
N SER A 173 5.97 25.50 21.41
CA SER A 173 5.05 25.40 20.26
C SER A 173 5.10 24.06 19.55
N VAL A 174 5.73 23.04 20.15
CA VAL A 174 5.79 21.66 19.64
C VAL A 174 5.19 20.72 20.67
N HIS A 175 4.33 19.84 20.23
CA HIS A 175 3.77 18.76 21.06
C HIS A 175 4.30 17.40 20.56
N LEU A 176 5.11 16.72 21.38
CA LEU A 176 5.57 15.37 21.08
C LEU A 176 4.41 14.38 21.27
N ALA A 177 3.74 14.03 20.16
CA ALA A 177 2.61 13.11 20.16
C ALA A 177 3.03 11.63 20.28
N GLY A 178 4.27 11.29 19.94
CA GLY A 178 4.76 9.92 20.07
C GLY A 178 6.21 9.74 19.68
N VAL A 179 6.73 8.57 20.06
CA VAL A 179 8.07 8.06 19.70
C VAL A 179 7.92 6.71 19.02
N TYR A 180 8.61 6.50 17.91
CA TYR A 180 8.50 5.25 17.16
C TYR A 180 9.79 4.80 16.48
N SER A 181 9.85 3.51 16.16
CA SER A 181 10.85 2.95 15.26
C SER A 181 10.22 2.08 14.18
N HIS A 182 11.02 1.39 13.39
CA HIS A 182 10.55 0.52 12.31
C HIS A 182 11.40 -0.74 12.23
N LEU A 183 10.74 -1.89 12.24
CA LEU A 183 11.37 -3.20 12.16
C LEU A 183 11.84 -3.47 10.72
N ALA A 184 13.09 -3.90 10.60
CA ALA A 184 13.72 -4.15 9.30
C ALA A 184 13.51 -5.58 8.79
N ASP A 185 13.32 -6.54 9.70
CA ASP A 185 13.35 -7.97 9.40
C ASP A 185 12.31 -8.77 10.22
N ALA A 186 11.14 -8.17 10.45
CA ALA A 186 10.11 -8.81 11.29
C ALA A 186 9.37 -9.96 10.58
N ASP A 187 9.58 -10.16 9.31
CA ASP A 187 9.06 -11.25 8.50
C ASP A 187 10.04 -12.43 8.33
N ALA A 188 11.28 -12.31 8.80
CA ALA A 188 12.22 -13.42 8.83
C ALA A 188 11.78 -14.54 9.78
N LEU A 189 12.23 -15.75 9.53
CA LEU A 189 12.11 -16.86 10.47
C LEU A 189 12.88 -16.55 11.75
N GLU A 190 12.40 -17.07 12.90
CA GLU A 190 13.09 -16.88 14.18
C GLU A 190 14.47 -17.55 14.12
N SER A 191 15.49 -16.79 14.51
CA SER A 191 16.82 -17.32 14.81
C SER A 191 16.91 -17.65 16.31
N ALA A 192 17.83 -18.54 16.68
CA ALA A 192 18.06 -18.92 18.10
C ALA A 192 18.36 -17.70 19.00
N ASP A 193 18.98 -16.66 18.42
CA ASP A 193 19.36 -15.42 19.13
C ASP A 193 18.29 -14.30 19.02
N GLY A 194 17.08 -14.63 18.54
CA GLY A 194 15.99 -13.66 18.31
C GLY A 194 16.20 -12.71 17.14
N GLY A 195 17.37 -12.71 16.51
CA GLY A 195 17.70 -11.96 15.30
C GLY A 195 17.60 -10.45 15.44
N LEU A 196 17.57 -9.78 14.28
CA LEU A 196 17.54 -8.31 14.21
C LEU A 196 16.28 -7.71 14.86
N THR A 197 15.14 -8.38 14.75
CA THR A 197 13.87 -7.91 15.33
C THR A 197 13.96 -7.79 16.85
N ALA A 198 14.53 -8.80 17.54
CA ALA A 198 14.71 -8.75 18.98
C ALA A 198 15.71 -7.66 19.40
N GLN A 199 16.81 -7.49 18.67
CA GLN A 199 17.76 -6.40 18.91
C GLN A 199 17.10 -5.03 18.76
N GLN A 200 16.28 -4.83 17.73
CA GLN A 200 15.55 -3.57 17.52
C GLN A 200 14.53 -3.32 18.66
N GLN A 201 13.84 -4.35 19.12
CA GLN A 201 12.93 -4.27 20.26
C GLN A 201 13.68 -3.87 21.53
N GLN A 202 14.79 -4.54 21.85
CA GLN A 202 15.62 -4.25 23.03
C GLN A 202 16.12 -2.79 23.03
N ARG A 203 16.60 -2.29 21.90
CA ARG A 203 17.03 -0.90 21.76
C ARG A 203 15.88 0.08 21.99
N PHE A 204 14.71 -0.21 21.44
CA PHE A 204 13.52 0.64 21.63
C PHE A 204 13.07 0.63 23.09
N GLU A 205 13.04 -0.56 23.75
CA GLU A 205 12.71 -0.70 25.16
C GLU A 205 13.72 -0.01 26.09
N ALA A 206 15.02 -0.05 25.74
CA ALA A 206 16.05 0.66 26.49
C ALA A 206 15.81 2.19 26.49
N VAL A 207 15.44 2.77 25.33
CA VAL A 207 15.06 4.17 25.27
C VAL A 207 13.84 4.46 26.14
N LEU A 208 12.81 3.63 26.08
CA LEU A 208 11.59 3.82 26.87
C LEU A 208 11.85 3.72 28.37
N ALA A 209 12.69 2.80 28.80
CA ALA A 209 13.10 2.65 30.20
C ALA A 209 13.85 3.90 30.70
N GLU A 210 14.77 4.44 29.91
CA GLU A 210 15.51 5.66 30.25
C GLU A 210 14.58 6.87 30.33
N LEU A 211 13.63 7.02 29.40
CA LEU A 211 12.60 8.08 29.44
C LEU A 211 11.74 7.96 30.71
N GLN A 212 11.40 6.75 31.12
CA GLN A 212 10.66 6.50 32.36
C GLN A 212 11.47 6.91 33.60
N ASN A 213 12.77 6.55 33.66
CA ASN A 213 13.68 6.93 34.75
C ASN A 213 13.80 8.46 34.89
N GLN A 214 13.79 9.16 33.78
CA GLN A 214 13.84 10.63 33.72
C GLN A 214 12.48 11.31 33.86
N SER A 215 11.40 10.56 34.01
CA SER A 215 10.00 11.06 34.05
C SER A 215 9.62 11.87 32.79
N LEU A 216 10.17 11.53 31.64
CA LEU A 216 9.90 12.15 30.35
C LEU A 216 8.82 11.35 29.60
N PRO A 217 7.65 11.94 29.31
CA PRO A 217 6.57 11.25 28.60
C PRO A 217 6.92 11.08 27.09
N PRO A 218 6.97 9.84 26.58
CA PRO A 218 7.27 9.60 25.16
C PRO A 218 6.07 9.86 24.23
N GLY A 219 4.88 10.13 24.76
CA GLY A 219 3.64 10.10 23.98
C GLY A 219 3.31 8.65 23.55
N CYS A 220 2.68 8.50 22.37
CA CYS A 220 2.31 7.21 21.81
C CYS A 220 3.56 6.44 21.35
N ARG A 221 3.76 5.23 21.88
CA ARG A 221 4.91 4.35 21.56
C ARG A 221 4.50 3.34 20.49
N HIS A 222 5.22 3.26 19.39
CA HIS A 222 4.91 2.28 18.34
C HIS A 222 6.13 1.78 17.55
N LEU A 223 6.18 0.47 17.35
CA LEU A 223 7.30 -0.22 16.70
C LEU A 223 6.83 -1.08 15.52
N ALA A 224 5.80 -1.91 15.74
CA ALA A 224 5.36 -2.93 14.80
C ALA A 224 4.84 -2.36 13.47
N ASN A 225 5.32 -2.92 12.36
CA ASN A 225 4.69 -2.92 11.04
C ASN A 225 3.74 -4.14 10.93
N SER A 226 3.22 -4.47 9.73
CA SER A 226 2.36 -5.65 9.54
C SER A 226 3.01 -6.94 10.03
N ALA A 227 4.30 -7.15 9.75
CA ALA A 227 5.02 -8.35 10.17
C ALA A 227 5.16 -8.41 11.70
N GLY A 228 5.63 -7.32 12.32
CA GLY A 228 5.74 -7.23 13.78
C GLY A 228 4.39 -7.40 14.48
N THR A 229 3.32 -6.86 13.92
CA THR A 229 1.95 -7.01 14.44
C THR A 229 1.51 -8.47 14.47
N LEU A 230 1.79 -9.22 13.40
CA LEU A 230 1.40 -10.61 13.27
C LEU A 230 2.36 -11.57 13.99
N ARG A 231 3.59 -11.10 14.30
CA ARG A 231 4.64 -11.90 14.93
C ARG A 231 4.44 -12.09 16.42
N SER A 232 4.26 -10.99 17.17
CA SER A 232 4.19 -11.06 18.63
C SER A 232 3.45 -9.87 19.23
N PRO A 233 2.58 -10.12 20.24
CA PRO A 233 1.98 -9.07 21.04
C PRO A 233 2.99 -8.17 21.78
N SER A 234 4.21 -8.66 22.08
CA SER A 234 5.26 -7.85 22.73
C SER A 234 5.73 -6.67 21.88
N LEU A 235 5.50 -6.69 20.56
CA LEU A 235 5.86 -5.63 19.62
C LEU A 235 4.77 -4.57 19.45
N HIS A 236 3.57 -4.78 20.04
CA HIS A 236 2.41 -3.91 19.78
C HIS A 236 2.56 -2.52 20.41
N PHE A 237 3.10 -2.41 21.63
CA PHE A 237 3.15 -1.18 22.42
C PHE A 237 1.77 -0.48 22.46
N ASP A 238 1.73 0.86 22.26
CA ASP A 238 0.48 1.62 22.30
C ASP A 238 -0.26 1.61 20.95
N MET A 239 0.46 1.35 19.86
CA MET A 239 -0.10 1.37 18.51
C MET A 239 0.73 0.52 17.54
N VAL A 240 0.05 -0.12 16.60
CA VAL A 240 0.68 -0.81 15.46
C VAL A 240 0.42 -0.05 14.16
N ARG A 241 1.33 -0.17 13.18
CA ARG A 241 1.21 0.46 11.85
C ARG A 241 1.09 -0.61 10.79
N VAL A 242 -0.15 -0.89 10.39
CA VAL A 242 -0.45 -1.99 9.48
C VAL A 242 -0.64 -1.47 8.06
N GLY A 243 0.19 -1.98 7.14
CA GLY A 243 0.07 -1.82 5.70
C GLY A 243 -0.42 -3.12 5.07
N LEU A 244 0.47 -3.98 4.58
CA LEU A 244 0.15 -5.15 3.75
C LEU A 244 -0.97 -6.03 4.32
N ALA A 245 -0.99 -6.29 5.62
CA ALA A 245 -2.02 -7.11 6.25
C ALA A 245 -3.42 -6.45 6.20
N LEU A 246 -3.51 -5.12 6.15
CA LEU A 246 -4.77 -4.41 5.93
C LEU A 246 -5.39 -4.75 4.56
N TYR A 247 -4.54 -4.95 3.54
CA TYR A 247 -4.94 -5.29 2.17
C TYR A 247 -5.19 -6.78 1.96
N GLY A 248 -5.05 -7.59 3.02
CA GLY A 248 -5.38 -9.01 3.01
C GLY A 248 -4.21 -9.95 2.73
N HIS A 249 -2.98 -9.44 2.76
CA HIS A 249 -1.78 -10.23 2.47
C HIS A 249 -0.88 -10.36 3.70
N ARG A 250 -0.27 -11.54 3.86
CA ARG A 250 0.71 -11.77 4.91
C ARG A 250 2.11 -11.39 4.45
N PRO A 251 2.91 -10.71 5.29
CA PRO A 251 4.32 -10.44 4.97
C PRO A 251 5.15 -11.71 4.76
N ALA A 252 4.81 -12.78 5.48
CA ALA A 252 5.36 -14.12 5.30
C ALA A 252 4.30 -15.17 5.65
N SER A 253 4.37 -16.34 5.03
CA SER A 253 3.36 -17.40 5.17
C SER A 253 3.23 -17.95 6.60
N HIS A 254 4.29 -17.91 7.39
CA HIS A 254 4.33 -18.38 8.78
C HIS A 254 3.76 -17.36 9.78
N LEU A 255 3.47 -16.12 9.37
CA LEU A 255 2.95 -15.07 10.23
C LEU A 255 1.42 -15.03 10.25
N GLY A 256 0.86 -14.64 11.41
CA GLY A 256 -0.56 -14.36 11.56
C GLY A 256 -1.48 -15.57 11.69
N GLY A 257 -0.95 -16.79 11.67
CA GLY A 257 -1.70 -18.01 11.97
C GLY A 257 -3.06 -18.10 11.27
N ALA A 258 -4.13 -18.27 12.05
CA ALA A 258 -5.52 -18.39 11.57
C ALA A 258 -6.23 -17.04 11.37
N LEU A 259 -5.54 -15.89 11.41
CA LEU A 259 -6.20 -14.59 11.22
C LEU A 259 -6.85 -14.53 9.83
N PRO A 260 -8.17 -14.28 9.72
CA PRO A 260 -8.92 -14.37 8.45
C PRO A 260 -8.72 -13.12 7.60
N LEU A 261 -7.54 -12.95 7.02
CA LEU A 261 -7.25 -11.86 6.09
C LEU A 261 -7.83 -12.18 4.71
N ARG A 262 -8.48 -11.18 4.10
CA ARG A 262 -9.13 -11.28 2.79
C ARG A 262 -8.45 -10.34 1.80
N PRO A 263 -7.87 -10.84 0.68
CA PRO A 263 -7.34 -9.97 -0.37
C PRO A 263 -8.40 -8.99 -0.87
N ALA A 264 -8.01 -7.71 -0.97
CA ALA A 264 -8.95 -6.64 -1.27
C ALA A 264 -8.91 -6.18 -2.73
N MET A 265 -7.93 -6.63 -3.55
CA MET A 265 -7.74 -6.21 -4.93
C MET A 265 -8.03 -7.33 -5.93
N ARG A 266 -8.72 -6.98 -7.03
CA ARG A 266 -8.80 -7.78 -8.24
C ARG A 266 -8.39 -6.93 -9.44
N VAL A 267 -7.61 -7.48 -10.36
CA VAL A 267 -7.24 -6.83 -11.61
C VAL A 267 -7.87 -7.58 -12.77
N ARG A 268 -8.67 -6.87 -13.55
CA ARG A 268 -9.49 -7.42 -14.63
C ARG A 268 -9.10 -6.80 -15.96
N ALA A 269 -9.20 -7.59 -17.01
CA ALA A 269 -9.05 -7.06 -18.38
C ALA A 269 -10.01 -7.77 -19.33
N ARG A 270 -10.38 -7.04 -20.40
CA ARG A 270 -11.26 -7.54 -21.43
C ARG A 270 -10.48 -7.99 -22.65
N VAL A 271 -10.89 -9.10 -23.24
CA VAL A 271 -10.39 -9.54 -24.55
C VAL A 271 -10.84 -8.55 -25.61
N SER A 272 -9.88 -7.97 -26.33
CA SER A 272 -10.11 -6.97 -27.37
C SER A 272 -10.09 -7.53 -28.79
N LEU A 273 -9.40 -8.67 -28.98
CA LEU A 273 -9.25 -9.32 -30.29
C LEU A 273 -9.01 -10.81 -30.10
N ILE A 274 -9.60 -11.63 -30.96
CA ILE A 274 -9.23 -13.03 -31.16
C ILE A 274 -8.60 -13.18 -32.54
N ARG A 275 -7.56 -13.99 -32.63
CA ARG A 275 -6.83 -14.27 -33.85
C ARG A 275 -6.49 -15.74 -33.94
N GLU A 276 -6.92 -16.39 -35.02
CA GLU A 276 -6.49 -17.75 -35.34
C GLU A 276 -5.23 -17.72 -36.20
N VAL A 277 -4.24 -18.53 -35.84
CA VAL A 277 -2.94 -18.58 -36.52
C VAL A 277 -2.49 -20.04 -36.71
N PRO A 278 -1.81 -20.38 -37.81
CA PRO A 278 -1.24 -21.70 -38.00
C PRO A 278 -0.07 -21.97 -37.02
N ALA A 279 0.44 -23.19 -36.99
CA ALA A 279 1.71 -23.52 -36.35
C ALA A 279 2.87 -22.73 -37.00
N GLY A 280 3.92 -22.43 -36.22
CA GLY A 280 5.11 -21.74 -36.67
C GLY A 280 5.04 -20.20 -36.66
N VAL A 281 3.95 -19.61 -36.13
CA VAL A 281 3.80 -18.15 -36.05
C VAL A 281 4.44 -17.63 -34.77
N GLY A 282 5.31 -16.61 -34.91
CA GLY A 282 5.91 -15.91 -33.76
C GLY A 282 4.96 -14.89 -33.16
N VAL A 283 4.90 -14.85 -31.83
CA VAL A 283 3.99 -13.97 -31.07
C VAL A 283 4.75 -12.83 -30.40
N SER A 284 4.27 -11.59 -30.63
CA SER A 284 4.77 -10.36 -30.03
C SER A 284 6.23 -10.04 -30.33
N TYR A 285 6.82 -9.06 -29.63
CA TYR A 285 8.19 -8.61 -29.85
C TYR A 285 9.24 -9.72 -29.65
N GLY A 286 10.15 -9.82 -30.61
CA GLY A 286 11.27 -10.77 -30.58
C GLY A 286 10.85 -12.21 -30.75
N HIS A 287 9.58 -12.49 -31.09
CA HIS A 287 9.02 -13.83 -31.32
C HIS A 287 9.46 -14.84 -30.25
N ARG A 288 9.42 -14.43 -28.97
CA ARG A 288 9.83 -15.26 -27.82
C ARG A 288 8.92 -16.45 -27.56
N PHE A 289 7.83 -16.52 -28.26
CA PHE A 289 6.92 -17.65 -28.35
C PHE A 289 6.60 -17.91 -29.82
N ILE A 290 6.62 -19.17 -30.22
CA ILE A 290 6.26 -19.64 -31.56
C ILE A 290 5.19 -20.70 -31.38
N THR A 291 4.06 -20.57 -32.08
CA THR A 291 2.96 -21.54 -32.02
C THR A 291 3.40 -22.90 -32.51
N GLN A 292 3.16 -23.97 -31.74
CA GLN A 292 3.53 -25.34 -32.09
C GLN A 292 2.41 -26.10 -32.82
N ARG A 293 1.20 -25.54 -32.79
CA ARG A 293 -0.04 -26.07 -33.41
C ARG A 293 -0.86 -24.90 -33.93
N PRO A 294 -1.89 -25.14 -34.77
CA PRO A 294 -2.89 -24.12 -35.01
C PRO A 294 -3.43 -23.60 -33.67
N SER A 295 -3.34 -22.29 -33.45
CA SER A 295 -3.58 -21.66 -32.15
C SER A 295 -4.57 -20.52 -32.26
N ARG A 296 -5.38 -20.37 -31.21
CA ARG A 296 -6.32 -19.27 -31.01
C ARG A 296 -5.74 -18.31 -29.99
N LEU A 297 -5.34 -17.12 -30.44
CA LEU A 297 -4.69 -16.10 -29.64
C LEU A 297 -5.68 -15.02 -29.23
N ALA A 298 -5.76 -14.74 -27.92
CA ALA A 298 -6.59 -13.67 -27.37
C ALA A 298 -5.72 -12.49 -26.93
N VAL A 299 -6.04 -11.28 -27.41
CA VAL A 299 -5.34 -10.05 -27.04
C VAL A 299 -6.09 -9.35 -25.92
N LEU A 300 -5.39 -9.04 -24.85
CA LEU A 300 -5.88 -8.20 -23.76
C LEU A 300 -5.31 -6.79 -23.88
N ALA A 301 -6.17 -5.79 -23.64
CA ALA A 301 -5.77 -4.38 -23.68
C ALA A 301 -5.21 -3.90 -22.33
N ILE A 302 -4.21 -4.59 -21.81
CA ILE A 302 -3.45 -4.26 -20.59
C ILE A 302 -1.98 -4.65 -20.78
N GLY A 303 -1.05 -3.84 -20.26
CA GLY A 303 0.37 -4.10 -20.40
C GLY A 303 1.20 -3.51 -19.25
N TYR A 304 2.53 -3.37 -19.49
CA TYR A 304 3.43 -2.93 -18.40
C TYR A 304 3.23 -1.45 -18.01
N ALA A 305 2.67 -0.61 -18.86
CA ALA A 305 2.33 0.76 -18.48
C ALA A 305 1.12 0.83 -17.52
N ASP A 306 0.35 -0.25 -17.43
CA ASP A 306 -0.78 -0.40 -16.51
C ASP A 306 -0.38 -1.05 -15.19
N GLY A 307 0.81 -1.67 -15.11
CA GLY A 307 1.32 -2.33 -13.91
C GLY A 307 1.57 -3.83 -14.05
N VAL A 308 1.39 -4.43 -15.24
CA VAL A 308 1.74 -5.84 -15.46
C VAL A 308 3.24 -5.98 -15.74
N PRO A 309 4.06 -6.57 -14.87
CA PRO A 309 5.50 -6.63 -15.07
C PRO A 309 5.88 -7.33 -16.37
N ARG A 310 6.76 -6.72 -17.18
CA ARG A 310 7.26 -7.32 -18.42
C ARG A 310 8.04 -8.62 -18.17
N LEU A 311 8.60 -8.80 -16.97
CA LEU A 311 9.27 -10.01 -16.52
C LEU A 311 8.37 -11.25 -16.49
N LEU A 312 7.05 -11.07 -16.46
CA LEU A 312 6.07 -12.14 -16.52
C LEU A 312 5.83 -12.70 -17.93
N SER A 313 6.48 -12.15 -18.96
CA SER A 313 6.35 -12.64 -20.34
C SER A 313 6.63 -14.14 -20.45
N ASN A 314 5.71 -14.92 -21.05
CA ASN A 314 5.67 -16.38 -21.14
C ASN A 314 5.59 -17.13 -19.79
N ARG A 315 5.32 -16.42 -18.69
CA ARG A 315 5.23 -17.02 -17.34
C ARG A 315 3.93 -16.69 -16.63
N LEU A 316 3.24 -15.64 -17.08
CA LEU A 316 1.96 -15.23 -16.53
C LEU A 316 0.87 -16.22 -16.92
N GLN A 317 -0.03 -16.49 -15.99
CA GLN A 317 -1.33 -17.08 -16.25
C GLN A 317 -2.42 -16.09 -15.83
N VAL A 318 -3.54 -16.10 -16.51
CA VAL A 318 -4.75 -15.38 -16.10
C VAL A 318 -5.86 -16.40 -15.87
N LEU A 319 -6.92 -16.01 -15.15
CA LEU A 319 -8.08 -16.88 -14.96
C LEU A 319 -9.23 -16.48 -15.87
N PHE A 320 -9.86 -17.47 -16.47
CA PHE A 320 -11.12 -17.35 -17.17
C PHE A 320 -12.06 -18.48 -16.75
N ALA A 321 -13.17 -18.14 -16.12
CA ALA A 321 -14.15 -19.09 -15.58
C ALA A 321 -13.48 -20.19 -14.70
N GLY A 322 -12.62 -19.78 -13.77
CA GLY A 322 -11.87 -20.65 -12.85
C GLY A 322 -10.69 -21.42 -13.47
N ARG A 323 -10.47 -21.31 -14.78
CA ARG A 323 -9.43 -22.06 -15.50
C ARG A 323 -8.23 -21.14 -15.81
N PRO A 324 -6.99 -21.59 -15.64
CA PRO A 324 -5.81 -20.84 -16.03
C PRO A 324 -5.67 -20.81 -17.57
N VAL A 325 -5.37 -19.61 -18.09
CA VAL A 325 -5.08 -19.38 -19.51
C VAL A 325 -3.66 -18.77 -19.61
N PRO A 326 -2.72 -19.40 -20.32
CA PRO A 326 -1.34 -18.95 -20.34
C PRO A 326 -1.16 -17.69 -21.19
N GLN A 327 -0.32 -16.77 -20.71
CA GLN A 327 0.19 -15.64 -21.47
C GLN A 327 1.38 -16.07 -22.32
N VAL A 328 1.38 -15.68 -23.60
CA VAL A 328 2.40 -16.07 -24.57
C VAL A 328 3.01 -14.86 -25.29
N GLY A 329 4.30 -14.93 -25.57
CA GLY A 329 5.06 -13.85 -26.18
C GLY A 329 5.41 -12.72 -25.18
N ALA A 330 6.01 -11.66 -25.67
CA ALA A 330 6.38 -10.51 -24.83
C ALA A 330 5.17 -9.70 -24.42
N ILE A 331 5.07 -9.34 -23.12
CA ILE A 331 4.14 -8.32 -22.63
C ILE A 331 4.63 -6.96 -23.15
N THR A 332 3.72 -6.19 -23.75
CA THR A 332 4.01 -4.88 -24.34
C THR A 332 3.52 -3.75 -23.43
N MET A 333 3.69 -2.50 -23.87
CA MET A 333 3.28 -1.33 -23.09
C MET A 333 1.80 -1.38 -22.72
N ASP A 334 0.94 -1.71 -23.69
CA ASP A 334 -0.51 -1.55 -23.62
C ASP A 334 -1.28 -2.87 -23.82
N GLN A 335 -0.59 -3.95 -24.17
CA GLN A 335 -1.23 -5.22 -24.56
C GLN A 335 -0.41 -6.43 -24.14
N LEU A 336 -1.09 -7.55 -23.93
CA LEU A 336 -0.52 -8.89 -23.83
C LEU A 336 -1.39 -9.90 -24.58
N VAL A 337 -0.81 -11.07 -24.89
CA VAL A 337 -1.46 -12.11 -25.68
C VAL A 337 -1.59 -13.36 -24.83
N LEU A 338 -2.75 -14.02 -24.89
CA LEU A 338 -3.02 -15.32 -24.27
C LEU A 338 -3.09 -16.40 -25.34
N ASP A 339 -2.66 -17.61 -25.02
CA ASP A 339 -3.02 -18.82 -25.80
C ASP A 339 -4.39 -19.33 -25.31
N ALA A 340 -5.42 -19.02 -26.08
CA ALA A 340 -6.79 -19.39 -25.81
C ALA A 340 -7.24 -20.66 -26.56
N THR A 341 -6.29 -21.42 -27.14
CA THR A 341 -6.57 -22.60 -27.96
C THR A 341 -7.41 -23.64 -27.20
N ASP A 342 -7.11 -23.85 -25.92
CA ASP A 342 -7.82 -24.81 -25.07
C ASP A 342 -8.98 -24.13 -24.26
N SER A 343 -9.33 -22.90 -24.62
CA SER A 343 -10.42 -22.13 -24.01
C SER A 343 -11.36 -21.56 -25.09
N PRO A 344 -12.14 -22.42 -25.80
CA PRO A 344 -12.97 -22.02 -26.93
C PRO A 344 -14.04 -21.00 -26.57
N ASP A 345 -14.50 -21.01 -25.31
CA ASP A 345 -15.51 -20.08 -24.77
C ASP A 345 -14.97 -18.65 -24.52
N LEU A 346 -13.64 -18.49 -24.50
CA LEU A 346 -13.03 -17.18 -24.30
C LEU A 346 -13.06 -16.42 -25.63
N ASP A 347 -13.85 -15.34 -25.73
CA ASP A 347 -14.05 -14.59 -26.95
C ASP A 347 -13.91 -13.08 -26.75
N VAL A 348 -14.00 -12.31 -27.82
CA VAL A 348 -13.98 -10.84 -27.76
C VAL A 348 -15.06 -10.36 -26.80
N GLY A 349 -14.66 -9.47 -25.89
CA GLY A 349 -15.54 -8.99 -24.83
C GLY A 349 -15.50 -9.82 -23.54
N SER A 350 -15.00 -11.05 -23.55
CA SER A 350 -14.80 -11.83 -22.32
C SER A 350 -13.88 -11.10 -21.36
N VAL A 351 -14.15 -11.24 -20.04
CA VAL A 351 -13.35 -10.65 -18.97
C VAL A 351 -12.52 -11.74 -18.32
N VAL A 352 -11.23 -11.48 -18.15
CA VAL A 352 -10.30 -12.35 -17.44
C VAL A 352 -9.79 -11.69 -16.18
N THR A 353 -9.38 -12.50 -15.21
CA THR A 353 -8.73 -12.04 -13.97
C THR A 353 -7.24 -12.24 -14.06
N LEU A 354 -6.49 -11.15 -13.91
CA LEU A 354 -5.02 -11.17 -13.91
C LEU A 354 -4.48 -11.36 -12.49
N LEU A 355 -5.15 -10.75 -11.50
CA LEU A 355 -4.78 -10.81 -10.09
C LEU A 355 -6.05 -10.86 -9.23
N GLY A 356 -5.99 -11.54 -8.09
CA GLY A 356 -7.11 -11.72 -7.18
C GLY A 356 -7.97 -12.91 -7.53
N GLU A 357 -9.17 -12.96 -6.95
CA GLU A 357 -10.13 -14.06 -7.09
C GLU A 357 -11.08 -13.82 -8.26
N ASP A 358 -11.36 -14.84 -9.06
CA ASP A 358 -12.40 -14.79 -10.09
C ASP A 358 -13.78 -15.23 -9.54
N GLU A 359 -14.82 -15.19 -10.38
CA GLU A 359 -16.18 -15.54 -9.99
C GLU A 359 -16.38 -17.05 -9.72
N ALA A 360 -15.47 -17.89 -10.22
CA ALA A 360 -15.50 -19.33 -10.03
C ALA A 360 -14.66 -19.82 -8.84
N GLY A 361 -14.05 -18.88 -8.07
CA GLY A 361 -13.25 -19.17 -6.88
C GLY A 361 -11.78 -19.49 -7.16
N GLY A 362 -11.32 -19.35 -8.41
CA GLY A 362 -9.90 -19.37 -8.72
C GLY A 362 -9.21 -18.09 -8.20
N CYS A 363 -7.93 -18.18 -7.78
CA CYS A 363 -7.21 -17.04 -7.24
C CYS A 363 -5.79 -16.97 -7.77
N ILE A 364 -5.37 -15.78 -8.19
CA ILE A 364 -3.97 -15.45 -8.50
C ILE A 364 -3.49 -14.41 -7.48
N ALA A 365 -2.62 -14.84 -6.57
CA ALA A 365 -2.09 -13.99 -5.53
C ALA A 365 -0.89 -13.14 -6.02
N PRO A 366 -0.68 -11.91 -5.49
CA PRO A 366 0.48 -11.09 -5.82
C PRO A 366 1.80 -11.76 -5.42
N GLU A 367 1.79 -12.67 -4.46
CA GLU A 367 2.93 -13.50 -4.05
C GLU A 367 3.45 -14.34 -5.21
N ALA A 368 2.56 -14.94 -6.01
CA ALA A 368 2.95 -15.72 -7.19
C ALA A 368 3.66 -14.85 -8.26
N TRP A 369 3.19 -13.63 -8.47
CA TRP A 369 3.86 -12.71 -9.39
C TRP A 369 5.19 -12.22 -8.85
N SER A 370 5.25 -11.92 -7.55
CA SER A 370 6.48 -11.44 -6.93
C SER A 370 7.57 -12.51 -6.96
N GLU A 371 7.24 -13.77 -6.74
CA GLU A 371 8.17 -14.90 -6.85
C GLU A 371 8.72 -15.02 -8.28
N LEU A 372 7.84 -14.98 -9.30
CA LEU A 372 8.24 -15.00 -10.71
C LEU A 372 9.11 -13.80 -11.10
N CYS A 373 8.92 -12.65 -10.50
CA CYS A 373 9.65 -11.42 -10.81
C CYS A 373 10.92 -11.23 -9.95
N GLY A 374 11.12 -12.02 -8.91
CA GLY A 374 12.21 -11.83 -7.93
C GLY A 374 12.03 -10.55 -7.11
N THR A 375 10.80 -10.25 -6.71
CA THR A 375 10.43 -9.05 -5.94
C THR A 375 9.47 -9.41 -4.79
N ILE A 376 8.76 -8.43 -4.25
CA ILE A 376 7.87 -8.56 -3.12
C ILE A 376 6.41 -8.18 -3.47
N PRO A 377 5.39 -8.73 -2.79
CA PRO A 377 3.98 -8.44 -3.07
C PRO A 377 3.61 -6.97 -3.04
N TRP A 378 4.27 -6.17 -2.20
CA TRP A 378 4.07 -4.71 -2.14
C TRP A 378 4.33 -4.02 -3.47
N GLU A 379 5.42 -4.41 -4.17
CA GLU A 379 5.77 -3.83 -5.46
C GLU A 379 4.74 -4.19 -6.53
N ILE A 380 4.24 -5.42 -6.52
CA ILE A 380 3.18 -5.86 -7.44
C ILE A 380 1.92 -5.03 -7.23
N LEU A 381 1.43 -4.90 -5.99
CA LEU A 381 0.22 -4.13 -5.68
C LEU A 381 0.37 -2.64 -6.03
N CYS A 382 1.49 -2.02 -5.65
CA CYS A 382 1.78 -0.62 -5.96
C CYS A 382 2.09 -0.37 -7.45
N GLY A 383 2.31 -1.42 -8.22
CA GLY A 383 2.58 -1.35 -9.66
C GLY A 383 1.36 -0.89 -10.47
N PHE A 384 0.15 -1.21 -10.03
CA PHE A 384 -1.08 -0.77 -10.71
C PHE A 384 -1.32 0.72 -10.45
N LYS A 385 -1.25 1.53 -11.52
CA LYS A 385 -1.28 2.99 -11.46
C LYS A 385 -2.63 3.54 -11.96
N HIS A 386 -2.75 4.86 -11.92
CA HIS A 386 -3.97 5.61 -12.27
C HIS A 386 -4.50 5.41 -13.70
N ARG A 387 -3.76 4.75 -14.61
CA ARG A 387 -4.28 4.37 -15.93
C ARG A 387 -5.43 3.35 -15.86
N LEU A 388 -5.49 2.56 -14.79
CA LEU A 388 -6.60 1.65 -14.51
C LEU A 388 -7.58 2.32 -13.55
N PRO A 389 -8.86 2.45 -13.91
CA PRO A 389 -9.88 2.92 -12.99
C PRO A 389 -10.02 1.96 -11.81
N ARG A 390 -10.20 2.52 -10.59
CA ARG A 390 -10.54 1.76 -9.38
C ARG A 390 -12.04 1.77 -9.23
N LEU A 391 -12.61 0.58 -9.13
CA LEU A 391 -14.04 0.38 -8.96
C LEU A 391 -14.29 -0.29 -7.62
N ALA A 392 -15.25 0.20 -6.87
CA ALA A 392 -15.71 -0.51 -5.68
C ALA A 392 -16.25 -1.88 -6.12
N LEU A 393 -15.84 -2.94 -5.43
CA LEU A 393 -16.42 -4.26 -5.57
C LEU A 393 -17.75 -4.21 -4.81
N GLU A 394 -18.87 -4.17 -5.54
CA GLU A 394 -20.19 -4.23 -4.95
C GLU A 394 -20.29 -5.53 -4.14
N GLY A 395 -20.61 -5.43 -2.85
CA GLY A 395 -20.70 -6.58 -1.97
C GLY A 395 -21.67 -7.60 -2.56
N GLN A 396 -21.21 -8.82 -2.75
CA GLN A 396 -22.10 -9.95 -2.76
C GLN A 396 -22.68 -9.97 -1.35
N GLY A 397 -23.91 -9.48 -1.21
CA GLY A 397 -24.68 -9.61 0.01
C GLY A 397 -24.78 -11.11 0.31
N GLY A 398 -24.10 -11.54 1.36
CA GLY A 398 -24.27 -12.84 1.97
C GLY A 398 -25.22 -12.74 3.14
#